data_1fbdb2322a27d240a02c5481f350c45a
#
_entry.id   1fbdb2322a27d240a02c5481f350c45a
#
_cell.length_a   1.000
_cell.length_b   1.000
_cell.length_c   1.000
_cell.angle_alpha   90.00
_cell.angle_beta   90.00
_cell.angle_gamma   90.00
#
_symmetry.space_group_name_H-M   'P 1'
#
loop_
_entity.id
_entity.type
_entity.pdbx_description
1 polymer ?
#
loop_
_entity_poly.entity_id
_entity_poly.type
_entity_poly.pdbx_seq_one_letter_code
_entity_poly.pdbx_strand_id
1 'polypeptide(L)'
;RLLSAERPIISVNGNTVALAGPQLLACAAVLNCPVEINIYYRTPERMEALLSALELQREEAIILYPELSQQIAVVPILGASPDGRIPNLDGPRANCHSDGILSADVVLVPLEDGDRCEALVDMGKTVCAVDLNPLSRTARKATVTVVDELTRCLPLLIDDLMDETRISSEKWDNEQNLHDMVAEMLRVLDDFS
;
A
#
# COMPACT_ATOMS: atom_id res chain seq x y z
N ARG A 1 7.72 9.12 5.00
CA ARG A 1 6.77 9.64 3.99
C ARG A 1 5.33 9.47 4.45
N LEU A 2 4.93 8.26 4.85
CA LEU A 2 3.55 8.00 5.29
C LEU A 2 3.13 8.90 6.47
N LEU A 3 3.96 9.01 7.51
CA LEU A 3 3.67 9.86 8.69
C LEU A 3 3.67 11.36 8.41
N SER A 4 4.33 11.81 7.35
CA SER A 4 4.36 13.23 6.96
C SER A 4 3.34 13.59 5.89
N ALA A 5 2.51 12.64 5.48
CA ALA A 5 1.47 12.85 4.48
C ALA A 5 0.32 13.71 5.03
N GLU A 6 -0.21 14.59 4.20
CA GLU A 6 -1.43 15.34 4.52
C GLU A 6 -2.69 14.50 4.26
N ARG A 7 -2.63 13.67 3.22
CA ARG A 7 -3.72 12.80 2.76
C ARG A 7 -3.19 11.43 2.35
N PRO A 8 -2.72 10.62 3.30
CA PRO A 8 -2.29 9.27 2.98
C PRO A 8 -3.48 8.39 2.58
N ILE A 9 -3.21 7.37 1.78
CA ILE A 9 -4.18 6.33 1.44
C ILE A 9 -3.49 4.98 1.26
N ILE A 10 -4.20 3.90 1.57
CA ILE A 10 -3.76 2.54 1.27
C ILE A 10 -4.60 1.99 0.12
N SER A 11 -3.95 1.70 -1.01
CA SER A 11 -4.58 1.08 -2.16
C SER A 11 -4.44 -0.43 -2.10
N VAL A 12 -5.55 -1.16 -2.11
CA VAL A 12 -5.57 -2.62 -1.98
C VAL A 12 -6.18 -3.28 -3.22
N ASN A 13 -5.74 -4.51 -3.49
CA ASN A 13 -6.30 -5.39 -4.50
C ASN A 13 -6.69 -6.75 -3.88
N GLY A 14 -7.22 -7.67 -4.69
CA GLY A 14 -7.67 -8.96 -4.19
C GLY A 14 -6.58 -9.77 -3.50
N ASN A 15 -5.33 -9.71 -3.97
CA ASN A 15 -4.21 -10.43 -3.35
C ASN A 15 -3.84 -9.83 -2.00
N THR A 16 -3.76 -8.50 -1.92
CA THR A 16 -3.40 -7.81 -0.67
C THR A 16 -4.46 -7.97 0.40
N VAL A 17 -5.74 -7.93 0.02
CA VAL A 17 -6.86 -8.23 0.94
C VAL A 17 -6.76 -9.67 1.46
N ALA A 18 -6.52 -10.65 0.57
CA ALA A 18 -6.42 -12.05 0.97
C ALA A 18 -5.20 -12.36 1.85
N LEU A 19 -4.08 -11.66 1.64
CA LEU A 19 -2.83 -11.92 2.35
C LEU A 19 -2.73 -11.18 3.69
N ALA A 20 -3.20 -9.94 3.76
CA ALA A 20 -2.86 -9.06 4.87
C ALA A 20 -3.93 -7.98 5.15
N GLY A 21 -5.19 -8.25 4.89
CA GLY A 21 -6.28 -7.29 5.11
C GLY A 21 -6.33 -6.73 6.53
N PRO A 22 -6.21 -7.55 7.60
CA PRO A 22 -6.18 -7.05 8.97
C PRO A 22 -5.05 -6.06 9.23
N GLN A 23 -3.83 -6.36 8.75
CA GLN A 23 -2.65 -5.50 8.91
C GLN A 23 -2.79 -4.20 8.11
N LEU A 24 -3.38 -4.26 6.91
CA LEU A 24 -3.64 -3.06 6.09
C LEU A 24 -4.66 -2.12 6.77
N LEU A 25 -5.68 -2.67 7.42
CA LEU A 25 -6.63 -1.90 8.21
C LEU A 25 -5.98 -1.29 9.46
N ALA A 26 -5.08 -2.02 10.13
CA ALA A 26 -4.31 -1.49 11.25
C ALA A 26 -3.36 -0.36 10.81
N CYS A 27 -2.63 -0.53 9.69
CA CYS A 27 -1.84 0.54 9.08
C CYS A 27 -2.68 1.79 8.78
N ALA A 28 -3.87 1.60 8.19
CA ALA A 28 -4.78 2.69 7.87
C ALA A 28 -5.27 3.41 9.13
N ALA A 29 -5.51 2.67 10.21
CA ALA A 29 -5.91 3.21 11.51
C ALA A 29 -4.81 4.09 12.13
N VAL A 30 -3.53 3.63 12.10
CA VAL A 30 -2.40 4.42 12.59
C VAL A 30 -2.21 5.69 11.76
N LEU A 31 -2.36 5.60 10.44
CA LEU A 31 -2.23 6.72 9.51
C LEU A 31 -3.46 7.62 9.47
N ASN A 32 -4.54 7.23 10.15
CA ASN A 32 -5.84 7.91 10.08
C ASN A 32 -6.29 8.16 8.63
N CYS A 33 -6.24 7.13 7.79
CA CYS A 33 -6.51 7.22 6.37
C CYS A 33 -7.48 6.15 5.87
N PRO A 34 -8.10 6.33 4.69
CA PRO A 34 -8.93 5.30 4.08
C PRO A 34 -8.10 4.17 3.45
N VAL A 35 -8.77 3.03 3.28
CA VAL A 35 -8.34 1.94 2.39
C VAL A 35 -9.20 1.99 1.14
N GLU A 36 -8.60 1.95 -0.07
CA GLU A 36 -9.36 1.93 -1.33
C GLU A 36 -9.10 0.66 -2.14
N ILE A 37 -10.18 -0.06 -2.46
CA ILE A 37 -10.12 -1.24 -3.31
C ILE A 37 -9.96 -0.81 -4.78
N ASN A 38 -8.85 -1.21 -5.39
CA ASN A 38 -8.58 -0.99 -6.79
C ASN A 38 -8.18 -2.30 -7.48
N ILE A 39 -9.03 -2.79 -8.39
CA ILE A 39 -8.88 -4.08 -9.06
C ILE A 39 -9.12 -3.96 -10.57
N TYR A 40 -8.46 -4.82 -11.34
CA TYR A 40 -8.60 -4.86 -12.80
C TYR A 40 -9.95 -5.44 -13.22
N TYR A 41 -10.28 -6.65 -12.76
CA TYR A 41 -11.57 -7.29 -13.07
C TYR A 41 -12.64 -6.83 -12.06
N ARG A 42 -13.18 -5.64 -12.32
CA ARG A 42 -14.11 -4.95 -11.45
C ARG A 42 -15.55 -5.34 -11.78
N THR A 43 -15.98 -6.54 -11.39
CA THR A 43 -17.40 -6.90 -11.43
C THR A 43 -18.08 -6.54 -10.10
N PRO A 44 -19.42 -6.32 -10.09
CA PRO A 44 -20.17 -6.06 -8.86
C PRO A 44 -19.93 -7.13 -7.78
N GLU A 45 -19.97 -8.40 -8.18
CA GLU A 45 -19.82 -9.55 -7.27
C GLU A 45 -18.43 -9.57 -6.64
N ARG A 46 -17.37 -9.27 -7.41
CA ARG A 46 -16.00 -9.20 -6.86
C ARG A 46 -15.83 -8.02 -5.92
N MET A 47 -16.42 -6.89 -6.23
CA MET A 47 -16.37 -5.72 -5.36
C MET A 47 -17.08 -5.99 -4.05
N GLU A 48 -18.29 -6.56 -4.10
CA GLU A 48 -19.06 -6.96 -2.91
C GLU A 48 -18.27 -7.97 -2.05
N ALA A 49 -17.69 -9.00 -2.69
CA ALA A 49 -16.87 -9.98 -1.98
C ALA A 49 -15.65 -9.36 -1.28
N LEU A 50 -14.95 -8.43 -1.92
CA LEU A 50 -13.79 -7.76 -1.33
C LEU A 50 -14.17 -6.79 -0.20
N LEU A 51 -15.27 -6.05 -0.36
CA LEU A 51 -15.81 -5.19 0.70
C LEU A 51 -16.21 -6.03 1.91
N SER A 52 -16.97 -7.12 1.69
CA SER A 52 -17.36 -8.04 2.76
C SER A 52 -16.16 -8.69 3.44
N ALA A 53 -15.13 -9.08 2.68
CA ALA A 53 -13.92 -9.64 3.24
C ALA A 53 -13.19 -8.63 4.14
N LEU A 54 -13.03 -7.38 3.71
CA LEU A 54 -12.41 -6.33 4.53
C LEU A 54 -13.22 -6.02 5.78
N GLU A 55 -14.56 -6.04 5.73
CA GLU A 55 -15.38 -5.85 6.94
C GLU A 55 -15.23 -7.01 7.94
N LEU A 56 -15.13 -8.26 7.47
CA LEU A 56 -14.81 -9.39 8.35
C LEU A 56 -13.39 -9.28 8.93
N GLN A 57 -12.42 -8.88 8.10
CA GLN A 57 -11.04 -8.68 8.52
C GLN A 57 -10.85 -7.48 9.45
N ARG A 58 -11.77 -6.53 9.47
CA ARG A 58 -11.84 -5.45 10.46
C ARG A 58 -12.01 -5.99 11.87
N GLU A 59 -12.90 -6.97 12.06
CA GLU A 59 -13.10 -7.63 13.37
C GLU A 59 -11.82 -8.37 13.79
N GLU A 60 -11.16 -9.05 12.85
CA GLU A 60 -9.88 -9.72 13.09
C GLU A 60 -8.78 -8.71 13.45
N ALA A 61 -8.70 -7.59 12.73
CA ALA A 61 -7.73 -6.53 13.01
C ALA A 61 -7.90 -5.94 14.43
N ILE A 62 -9.14 -5.74 14.88
CA ILE A 62 -9.43 -5.27 16.25
C ILE A 62 -8.94 -6.28 17.30
N ILE A 63 -9.02 -7.58 17.00
CA ILE A 63 -8.52 -8.62 17.91
C ILE A 63 -6.99 -8.65 17.93
N LEU A 64 -6.35 -8.49 16.75
CA LEU A 64 -4.89 -8.52 16.61
C LEU A 64 -4.20 -7.25 17.15
N TYR A 65 -4.88 -6.11 17.06
CA TYR A 65 -4.36 -4.78 17.45
C TYR A 65 -5.35 -4.08 18.39
N PRO A 66 -5.56 -4.58 19.61
CA PRO A 66 -6.59 -4.07 20.53
C PRO A 66 -6.37 -2.61 20.92
N GLU A 67 -5.13 -2.13 20.93
CA GLU A 67 -4.76 -0.73 21.18
C GLU A 67 -5.24 0.24 20.09
N LEU A 68 -5.48 -0.26 18.87
CA LEU A 68 -5.98 0.48 17.72
C LEU A 68 -7.47 0.24 17.46
N SER A 69 -8.17 -0.49 18.34
CA SER A 69 -9.53 -0.98 18.10
C SER A 69 -10.52 0.10 17.70
N GLN A 70 -10.47 1.26 18.36
CA GLN A 70 -11.37 2.38 18.06
C GLN A 70 -11.09 3.01 16.69
N GLN A 71 -9.82 3.15 16.35
CA GLN A 71 -9.37 3.70 15.07
C GLN A 71 -9.69 2.73 13.93
N ILE A 72 -9.42 1.42 14.11
CA ILE A 72 -9.72 0.39 13.11
C ILE A 72 -11.23 0.33 12.83
N ALA A 73 -12.07 0.44 13.87
CA ALA A 73 -13.51 0.38 13.71
C ALA A 73 -14.07 1.45 12.75
N VAL A 74 -13.39 2.58 12.61
CA VAL A 74 -13.85 3.72 11.79
C VAL A 74 -13.04 3.93 10.49
N VAL A 75 -12.09 3.08 10.17
CA VAL A 75 -11.32 3.17 8.90
C VAL A 75 -12.28 3.15 7.71
N PRO A 76 -12.31 4.18 6.86
CA PRO A 76 -13.15 4.16 5.67
C PRO A 76 -12.65 3.14 4.65
N ILE A 77 -13.56 2.32 4.10
CA ILE A 77 -13.27 1.41 2.99
C ILE A 77 -13.94 1.98 1.74
N LEU A 78 -13.12 2.47 0.82
CA LEU A 78 -13.52 3.05 -0.45
C LEU A 78 -13.42 2.02 -1.58
N GLY A 79 -14.02 2.36 -2.73
CA GLY A 79 -13.89 1.58 -3.93
C GLY A 79 -15.22 1.05 -4.48
N ALA A 80 -16.33 1.06 -3.71
CA ALA A 80 -17.63 0.59 -4.20
C ALA A 80 -18.11 1.41 -5.41
N SER A 81 -18.02 2.74 -5.34
CA SER A 81 -18.54 3.68 -6.33
C SER A 81 -17.48 4.72 -6.69
N PRO A 82 -16.50 4.38 -7.55
CA PRO A 82 -15.47 5.31 -7.96
C PRO A 82 -16.11 6.44 -8.81
N ASP A 83 -15.75 7.67 -8.49
CA ASP A 83 -16.21 8.91 -9.13
C ASP A 83 -15.09 9.72 -9.76
N GLY A 84 -13.85 9.20 -9.72
CA GLY A 84 -12.66 9.78 -10.29
C GLY A 84 -11.89 8.82 -11.20
N ARG A 85 -10.88 9.35 -11.88
CA ARG A 85 -10.05 8.56 -12.80
C ARG A 85 -8.59 9.03 -12.76
N ILE A 86 -7.67 8.09 -12.69
CA ILE A 86 -6.22 8.32 -12.83
C ILE A 86 -5.95 8.69 -14.30
N PRO A 87 -5.37 9.87 -14.58
CA PRO A 87 -5.04 10.28 -15.94
C PRO A 87 -4.02 9.35 -16.59
N ASN A 88 -4.06 9.23 -17.91
CA ASN A 88 -3.11 8.48 -18.74
C ASN A 88 -2.98 6.99 -18.36
N LEU A 89 -3.94 6.46 -17.63
CA LEU A 89 -4.02 5.04 -17.31
C LEU A 89 -5.24 4.42 -17.99
N ASP A 90 -5.02 3.36 -18.75
CA ASP A 90 -6.09 2.62 -19.41
C ASP A 90 -6.68 1.54 -18.49
N GLY A 91 -7.93 1.17 -18.81
CA GLY A 91 -8.62 0.07 -18.15
C GLY A 91 -9.27 0.41 -16.81
N PRO A 92 -9.85 -0.62 -16.16
CA PRO A 92 -10.65 -0.45 -14.93
C PRO A 92 -9.88 0.07 -13.72
N ARG A 93 -8.56 -0.16 -13.65
CA ARG A 93 -7.71 0.31 -12.54
C ARG A 93 -7.48 1.82 -12.55
N ALA A 94 -7.82 2.50 -13.64
CA ALA A 94 -7.84 3.94 -13.67
C ALA A 94 -8.96 4.54 -12.80
N ASN A 95 -10.07 3.81 -12.62
CA ASN A 95 -11.19 4.27 -11.81
C ASN A 95 -10.80 4.27 -10.31
N CYS A 96 -10.97 5.39 -9.66
CA CYS A 96 -10.64 5.61 -8.26
C CYS A 96 -11.65 6.54 -7.60
N HIS A 97 -11.55 6.70 -6.29
CA HIS A 97 -12.40 7.63 -5.56
C HIS A 97 -11.79 9.05 -5.55
N SER A 98 -12.61 10.08 -5.71
CA SER A 98 -12.15 11.47 -5.68
C SER A 98 -11.57 11.85 -4.33
N ASP A 99 -12.23 11.44 -3.23
CA ASP A 99 -11.77 11.63 -1.86
C ASP A 99 -10.78 10.54 -1.38
N GLY A 100 -10.39 9.65 -2.30
CA GLY A 100 -9.45 8.58 -2.08
C GLY A 100 -8.14 8.79 -2.83
N ILE A 101 -7.80 7.82 -3.69
CA ILE A 101 -6.53 7.84 -4.46
C ILE A 101 -6.34 9.13 -5.24
N LEU A 102 -7.42 9.74 -5.77
CA LEU A 102 -7.29 10.94 -6.59
C LEU A 102 -6.80 12.14 -5.79
N SER A 103 -7.28 12.34 -4.55
CA SER A 103 -6.90 13.46 -3.68
C SER A 103 -5.66 13.18 -2.81
N ALA A 104 -5.20 11.92 -2.73
CA ALA A 104 -4.07 11.55 -1.89
C ALA A 104 -2.75 12.20 -2.35
N ASP A 105 -1.88 12.55 -1.41
CA ASP A 105 -0.50 12.98 -1.65
C ASP A 105 0.49 11.81 -1.53
N VAL A 106 0.20 10.86 -0.63
CA VAL A 106 0.99 9.64 -0.43
C VAL A 106 0.12 8.41 -0.57
N VAL A 107 0.53 7.45 -1.40
CA VAL A 107 -0.20 6.21 -1.65
C VAL A 107 0.67 5.01 -1.27
N LEU A 108 0.24 4.22 -0.30
CA LEU A 108 0.82 2.90 -0.03
C LEU A 108 0.17 1.88 -0.98
N VAL A 109 0.97 1.27 -1.84
CA VAL A 109 0.51 0.31 -2.87
C VAL A 109 1.26 -1.02 -2.75
N PRO A 110 0.85 -1.91 -1.86
CA PRO A 110 1.45 -3.25 -1.82
C PRO A 110 1.01 -4.06 -3.03
N LEU A 111 1.96 -4.78 -3.67
CA LEU A 111 1.73 -5.68 -4.81
C LEU A 111 0.99 -5.00 -5.99
N GLU A 112 1.62 -4.02 -6.60
CA GLU A 112 1.01 -3.18 -7.64
C GLU A 112 1.56 -3.45 -9.04
N ASP A 113 0.82 -3.01 -10.08
CA ASP A 113 1.28 -2.98 -11.47
C ASP A 113 2.14 -1.75 -11.73
N GLY A 114 3.23 -1.93 -12.49
CA GLY A 114 4.15 -0.85 -12.80
C GLY A 114 3.54 0.33 -13.54
N ASP A 115 2.58 0.08 -14.46
CA ASP A 115 1.87 1.13 -15.21
C ASP A 115 1.08 2.04 -14.27
N ARG A 116 0.37 1.47 -13.30
CA ARG A 116 -0.39 2.25 -12.34
C ARG A 116 0.51 2.97 -11.34
N CYS A 117 1.58 2.32 -10.89
CA CYS A 117 2.59 2.96 -10.04
C CYS A 117 3.17 4.21 -10.74
N GLU A 118 3.59 4.07 -12.00
CA GLU A 118 4.12 5.18 -12.81
C GLU A 118 3.08 6.30 -12.98
N ALA A 119 1.83 5.98 -13.32
CA ALA A 119 0.77 6.97 -13.48
C ALA A 119 0.50 7.76 -12.18
N LEU A 120 0.58 7.13 -11.01
CA LEU A 120 0.44 7.81 -9.72
C LEU A 120 1.64 8.75 -9.43
N VAL A 121 2.86 8.33 -9.76
CA VAL A 121 4.06 9.17 -9.64
C VAL A 121 3.99 10.35 -10.59
N ASP A 122 3.54 10.15 -11.83
CA ASP A 122 3.36 11.22 -12.84
C ASP A 122 2.30 12.26 -12.41
N MET A 123 1.37 11.87 -11.54
CA MET A 123 0.43 12.80 -10.88
C MET A 123 1.09 13.61 -9.76
N GLY A 124 2.37 13.43 -9.49
CA GLY A 124 3.08 14.10 -8.40
C GLY A 124 2.86 13.47 -7.02
N LYS A 125 2.30 12.25 -6.96
CA LYS A 125 2.10 11.55 -5.69
C LYS A 125 3.38 10.85 -5.24
N THR A 126 3.59 10.80 -3.94
CA THR A 126 4.57 9.89 -3.35
C THR A 126 3.99 8.48 -3.31
N VAL A 127 4.61 7.54 -4.00
CA VAL A 127 4.18 6.14 -4.03
C VAL A 127 5.14 5.30 -3.18
N CYS A 128 4.61 4.68 -2.13
CA CYS A 128 5.31 3.70 -1.30
C CYS A 128 4.85 2.30 -1.72
N ALA A 129 5.75 1.50 -2.27
CA ALA A 129 5.45 0.15 -2.73
C ALA A 129 6.08 -0.91 -1.83
N VAL A 130 5.40 -2.06 -1.70
CA VAL A 130 6.00 -3.31 -1.18
C VAL A 130 6.05 -4.29 -2.35
N ASP A 131 7.25 -4.74 -2.71
CA ASP A 131 7.46 -5.62 -3.85
C ASP A 131 8.59 -6.62 -3.53
N LEU A 132 8.39 -7.89 -3.88
CA LEU A 132 9.41 -8.94 -3.69
C LEU A 132 10.59 -8.80 -4.66
N ASN A 133 10.40 -8.12 -5.78
CA ASN A 133 11.38 -8.05 -6.85
C ASN A 133 11.90 -6.61 -7.02
N PRO A 134 13.15 -6.33 -6.57
CA PRO A 134 13.75 -5.00 -6.74
C PRO A 134 13.93 -4.58 -8.20
N LEU A 135 13.87 -5.53 -9.14
CA LEU A 135 13.99 -5.27 -10.58
C LEU A 135 12.65 -5.07 -11.27
N SER A 136 11.53 -5.20 -10.54
CA SER A 136 10.20 -4.99 -11.10
C SER A 136 10.01 -3.56 -11.59
N ARG A 137 9.06 -3.37 -12.52
CA ARG A 137 8.70 -2.02 -12.95
C ARG A 137 8.10 -1.21 -11.81
N THR A 138 7.31 -1.82 -10.95
CA THR A 138 6.72 -1.18 -9.77
C THR A 138 7.81 -0.68 -8.83
N ALA A 139 8.75 -1.55 -8.41
CA ALA A 139 9.85 -1.18 -7.53
C ALA A 139 10.68 -0.02 -8.09
N ARG A 140 10.97 -0.03 -9.39
CA ARG A 140 11.78 0.99 -10.08
C ARG A 140 11.06 2.31 -10.33
N LYS A 141 9.72 2.32 -10.34
CA LYS A 141 8.91 3.52 -10.57
C LYS A 141 8.39 4.15 -9.27
N ALA A 142 8.30 3.38 -8.20
CA ALA A 142 7.88 3.88 -6.90
C ALA A 142 8.87 4.93 -6.33
N THR A 143 8.34 5.84 -5.52
CA THR A 143 9.17 6.83 -4.80
C THR A 143 9.94 6.17 -3.66
N VAL A 144 9.31 5.19 -3.00
CA VAL A 144 9.89 4.38 -1.93
C VAL A 144 9.50 2.93 -2.16
N THR A 145 10.46 2.02 -2.15
CA THR A 145 10.19 0.58 -2.26
C THR A 145 10.72 -0.15 -1.04
N VAL A 146 9.84 -0.91 -0.40
CA VAL A 146 10.22 -1.94 0.55
C VAL A 146 10.31 -3.27 -0.21
N VAL A 147 11.52 -3.83 -0.26
CA VAL A 147 11.75 -5.13 -0.93
C VAL A 147 11.59 -6.23 0.10
N ASP A 148 10.35 -6.71 0.25
CA ASP A 148 10.01 -7.74 1.23
C ASP A 148 8.68 -8.44 0.88
N GLU A 149 8.40 -9.51 1.62
CA GLU A 149 7.12 -10.21 1.61
C GLU A 149 6.10 -9.43 2.47
N LEU A 150 4.87 -9.30 1.95
CA LEU A 150 3.87 -8.40 2.51
C LEU A 150 3.46 -8.75 3.95
N THR A 151 3.25 -10.03 4.26
CA THR A 151 2.79 -10.47 5.59
C THR A 151 3.87 -10.31 6.66
N ARG A 152 5.15 -10.29 6.25
CA ARG A 152 6.28 -9.99 7.12
C ARG A 152 6.52 -8.50 7.27
N CYS A 153 6.39 -7.76 6.17
CA CYS A 153 6.65 -6.33 6.13
C CYS A 153 5.65 -5.51 6.95
N LEU A 154 4.34 -5.82 6.83
CA LEU A 154 3.30 -4.98 7.41
C LEU A 154 3.30 -4.92 8.95
N PRO A 155 3.49 -6.01 9.71
CA PRO A 155 3.64 -5.91 11.17
C PRO A 155 4.79 -4.99 11.58
N LEU A 156 5.96 -5.11 10.93
CA LEU A 156 7.11 -4.25 11.17
C LEU A 156 6.83 -2.79 10.82
N LEU A 157 6.08 -2.56 9.73
CA LEU A 157 5.68 -1.22 9.35
C LEU A 157 4.71 -0.60 10.37
N ILE A 158 3.77 -1.38 10.92
CA ILE A 158 2.85 -0.93 11.96
C ILE A 158 3.63 -0.53 13.21
N ASP A 159 4.54 -1.38 13.68
CA ASP A 159 5.40 -1.09 14.84
C ASP A 159 6.20 0.19 14.62
N ASP A 160 6.76 0.36 13.42
CA ASP A 160 7.49 1.54 13.00
C ASP A 160 6.64 2.82 12.99
N LEU A 161 5.41 2.73 12.48
CA LEU A 161 4.48 3.86 12.41
C LEU A 161 3.97 4.28 13.79
N MET A 162 3.92 3.35 14.75
CA MET A 162 3.53 3.62 16.15
C MET A 162 4.68 4.14 17.02
N ASP A 163 5.92 4.06 16.55
CA ASP A 163 7.09 4.54 17.29
C ASP A 163 7.23 6.06 17.18
N GLU A 164 6.78 6.78 18.21
CA GLU A 164 6.87 8.25 18.30
C GLU A 164 8.32 8.78 18.34
N THR A 165 9.31 7.92 18.57
CA THR A 165 10.73 8.30 18.63
C THR A 165 11.40 8.33 17.26
N ARG A 166 10.73 7.89 16.21
CA ARG A 166 11.25 7.81 14.85
C ARG A 166 11.58 9.18 14.29
N ILE A 167 12.79 9.28 13.75
CA ILE A 167 13.26 10.47 13.03
C ILE A 167 13.03 10.25 11.53
N SER A 168 12.26 11.14 10.93
CA SER A 168 12.06 11.15 9.48
C SER A 168 13.38 11.47 8.76
N SER A 169 13.77 10.64 7.79
CA SER A 169 14.84 10.97 6.86
C SER A 169 14.29 11.80 5.70
N GLU A 170 14.81 13.02 5.51
CA GLU A 170 14.40 13.88 4.41
C GLU A 170 14.91 13.39 3.04
N LYS A 171 16.01 12.64 3.04
CA LYS A 171 16.64 12.15 1.81
C LYS A 171 16.48 10.64 1.69
N TRP A 172 15.68 10.22 0.71
CA TRP A 172 15.54 8.84 0.31
C TRP A 172 15.92 8.71 -1.16
N ASP A 173 16.81 7.78 -1.46
CA ASP A 173 17.21 7.39 -2.82
C ASP A 173 16.72 5.97 -3.07
N ASN A 174 15.62 5.83 -3.84
CA ASN A 174 15.03 4.54 -4.15
C ASN A 174 15.91 3.72 -5.09
N GLU A 175 16.61 4.36 -6.00
CA GLU A 175 17.51 3.68 -6.93
C GLU A 175 18.70 3.05 -6.18
N GLN A 176 19.31 3.81 -5.26
CA GLN A 176 20.39 3.28 -4.42
C GLN A 176 19.88 2.13 -3.54
N ASN A 177 18.70 2.26 -2.91
CA ASN A 177 18.09 1.19 -2.13
C ASN A 177 17.92 -0.09 -2.95
N LEU A 178 17.41 0.01 -4.17
CA LEU A 178 17.22 -1.16 -5.04
C LEU A 178 18.57 -1.79 -5.48
N HIS A 179 19.59 -0.99 -5.73
CA HIS A 179 20.95 -1.46 -6.02
C HIS A 179 21.52 -2.22 -4.82
N ASP A 180 21.38 -1.70 -3.61
CA ASP A 180 21.85 -2.36 -2.38
C ASP A 180 21.14 -3.70 -2.16
N MET A 181 19.83 -3.78 -2.43
CA MET A 181 19.08 -5.04 -2.35
C MET A 181 19.56 -6.07 -3.35
N VAL A 182 19.84 -5.68 -4.60
CA VAL A 182 20.38 -6.59 -5.62
C VAL A 182 21.78 -7.05 -5.23
N ALA A 183 22.63 -6.16 -4.72
CA ALA A 183 23.96 -6.52 -4.25
C ALA A 183 23.92 -7.53 -3.10
N GLU A 184 23.00 -7.35 -2.15
CA GLU A 184 22.81 -8.30 -1.05
C GLU A 184 22.28 -9.66 -1.53
N MET A 185 21.35 -9.69 -2.49
CA MET A 185 20.89 -10.93 -3.11
C MET A 185 22.05 -11.69 -3.79
N LEU A 186 22.94 -10.99 -4.49
CA LEU A 186 24.11 -11.61 -5.11
C LEU A 186 25.09 -12.15 -4.06
N ARG A 187 25.35 -11.40 -2.98
CA ARG A 187 26.20 -11.85 -1.87
C ARG A 187 25.67 -13.15 -1.25
N VAL A 188 24.34 -13.23 -1.01
CA VAL A 188 23.71 -14.44 -0.46
C VAL A 188 23.85 -15.62 -1.44
N LEU A 189 23.73 -15.39 -2.75
CA LEU A 189 23.93 -16.46 -3.75
C LEU A 189 25.35 -17.00 -3.75
N ASP A 190 26.37 -16.15 -3.56
CA ASP A 190 27.77 -16.58 -3.49
C ASP A 190 28.04 -17.46 -2.25
N ASP A 191 27.29 -17.26 -1.16
CA ASP A 191 27.39 -18.09 0.06
C ASP A 191 26.82 -19.51 -0.12
N PHE A 192 26.06 -19.80 -1.22
CA PHE A 192 25.55 -21.13 -1.56
C PHE A 192 26.50 -21.94 -2.47
N SER A 193 27.60 -21.36 -2.93
CA SER A 193 28.58 -22.02 -3.83
C SER A 193 29.80 -22.48 -3.06
#